data_79bdb5aec5eea49784ee2ef0c82dd9c5
#
_entry.id   79bdb5aec5eea49784ee2ef0c82dd9c5
#
_cell.length_a   1.000
_cell.length_b   1.000
_cell.length_c   1.000
_cell.angle_alpha   90.00
_cell.angle_beta   90.00
_cell.angle_gamma   90.00
#
_symmetry.space_group_name_H-M   'P 1'
#
loop_
_entity.id
_entity.type
_entity.pdbx_description
1 polymer ?
#
loop_
_entity_poly.entity_id
_entity_poly.type
_entity_poly.pdbx_seq_one_letter_code
_entity_poly.pdbx_strand_id
1 'polypeptide(L)'
;MGYDQADIIKSAFNSDKFQFRIGEMAAMTGVSTRQLRYWESKGIVSSIERASEQDARVYTFSTFVRVSSIKALLDEGYTLKAAVAKTNERVAMWSLIHNFVPHLINGIAEIDGKQMLDMGMLDATTHLYAYRNDAGQVLYHQVKEEA
;
A
#
# COMPACT_ATOMS: atom_id res chain seq x y z
N MET A 1 -11.58 -10.16 -24.61
CA MET A 1 -10.60 -10.38 -23.56
C MET A 1 -11.27 -10.03 -22.23
N GLY A 2 -11.64 -11.04 -21.46
CA GLY A 2 -12.09 -10.81 -20.08
C GLY A 2 -10.88 -10.46 -19.22
N TYR A 3 -10.88 -9.32 -18.57
CA TYR A 3 -9.95 -9.08 -17.49
C TYR A 3 -10.29 -10.08 -16.37
N ASP A 4 -9.31 -10.87 -15.94
CA ASP A 4 -9.46 -11.70 -14.77
C ASP A 4 -9.73 -10.77 -13.56
N GLN A 5 -10.72 -11.13 -12.72
CA GLN A 5 -11.05 -10.35 -11.52
C GLN A 5 -9.81 -10.17 -10.61
N ALA A 6 -8.95 -11.19 -10.54
CA ALA A 6 -7.69 -11.12 -9.80
C ALA A 6 -6.75 -10.05 -10.37
N ASP A 7 -6.68 -9.89 -11.70
CA ASP A 7 -5.83 -8.87 -12.33
C ASP A 7 -6.34 -7.45 -12.07
N ILE A 8 -7.67 -7.26 -12.03
CA ILE A 8 -8.28 -5.97 -11.67
C ILE A 8 -7.92 -5.62 -10.22
N ILE A 9 -8.06 -6.58 -9.30
CA ILE A 9 -7.72 -6.39 -7.88
C ILE A 9 -6.23 -6.05 -7.72
N LYS A 10 -5.34 -6.84 -8.32
CA LYS A 10 -3.90 -6.57 -8.31
C LYS A 10 -3.56 -5.20 -8.87
N SER A 11 -4.22 -4.79 -9.96
CA SER A 11 -4.03 -3.47 -10.56
C SER A 11 -4.50 -2.33 -9.64
N ALA A 12 -5.63 -2.52 -8.93
CA ALA A 12 -6.16 -1.53 -7.98
C ALA A 12 -5.23 -1.33 -6.77
N PHE A 13 -4.55 -2.40 -6.32
CA PHE A 13 -3.58 -2.33 -5.23
C PHE A 13 -2.14 -2.02 -5.68
N ASN A 14 -1.90 -1.87 -6.99
CA ASN A 14 -0.59 -1.50 -7.52
C ASN A 14 -0.36 0.01 -7.33
N SER A 15 0.19 0.38 -6.17
CA SER A 15 0.49 1.76 -5.82
C SER A 15 1.69 2.35 -6.56
N ASP A 16 2.48 1.56 -7.28
CA ASP A 16 3.64 2.03 -8.04
C ASP A 16 3.25 2.95 -9.20
N LYS A 17 2.00 2.88 -9.64
CA LYS A 17 1.44 3.78 -10.66
C LYS A 17 1.13 5.19 -10.13
N PHE A 18 1.00 5.35 -8.80
CA PHE A 18 0.73 6.64 -8.20
C PHE A 18 2.03 7.43 -8.04
N GLN A 19 2.10 8.55 -8.74
CA GLN A 19 3.25 9.44 -8.75
C GLN A 19 2.80 10.85 -8.41
N PHE A 20 3.61 11.55 -7.61
CA PHE A 20 3.30 12.87 -7.10
C PHE A 20 4.45 13.83 -7.38
N ARG A 21 4.15 14.98 -7.92
CA ARG A 21 5.13 16.07 -8.04
C ARG A 21 5.43 16.66 -6.65
N ILE A 22 6.59 17.30 -6.51
CA ILE A 22 7.03 17.87 -5.23
C ILE A 22 6.00 18.83 -4.60
N GLY A 23 5.29 19.61 -5.41
CA GLY A 23 4.24 20.51 -4.92
C GLY A 23 3.02 19.77 -4.37
N GLU A 24 2.60 18.68 -5.04
CA GLU A 24 1.51 17.82 -4.60
C GLU A 24 1.88 17.09 -3.32
N MET A 25 3.10 16.54 -3.26
CA MET A 25 3.65 15.91 -2.07
C MET A 25 3.63 16.87 -0.88
N ALA A 26 4.09 18.11 -1.08
CA ALA A 26 4.10 19.13 -0.03
C ALA A 26 2.68 19.46 0.45
N ALA A 27 1.73 19.64 -0.48
CA ALA A 27 0.33 19.94 -0.14
C ALA A 27 -0.33 18.82 0.67
N MET A 28 -0.10 17.56 0.28
CA MET A 28 -0.71 16.40 0.93
C MET A 28 -0.11 16.08 2.30
N THR A 29 1.20 16.29 2.47
CA THR A 29 1.92 15.87 3.68
C THR A 29 2.13 16.99 4.70
N GLY A 30 1.94 18.25 4.30
CA GLY A 30 2.29 19.41 5.10
C GLY A 30 3.81 19.64 5.26
N VAL A 31 4.64 18.90 4.51
CA VAL A 31 6.09 19.08 4.47
C VAL A 31 6.45 20.05 3.35
N SER A 32 7.17 21.13 3.65
CA SER A 32 7.51 22.11 2.61
C SER A 32 8.41 21.52 1.52
N THR A 33 8.32 22.08 0.30
CA THR A 33 9.19 21.67 -0.81
C THR A 33 10.68 21.84 -0.48
N ARG A 34 11.02 22.83 0.35
CA ARG A 34 12.37 23.03 0.85
C ARG A 34 12.82 21.88 1.76
N GLN A 35 11.96 21.43 2.68
CA GLN A 35 12.26 20.28 3.53
C GLN A 35 12.38 19.00 2.72
N LEU A 36 11.50 18.76 1.74
CA LEU A 36 11.57 17.58 0.86
C LEU A 36 12.91 17.53 0.11
N ARG A 37 13.38 18.66 -0.45
CA ARG A 37 14.69 18.75 -1.11
C ARG A 37 15.84 18.49 -0.14
N TYR A 38 15.75 19.01 1.09
CA TYR A 38 16.73 18.75 2.13
C TYR A 38 16.75 17.27 2.50
N TRP A 39 15.59 16.64 2.69
CA TRP A 39 15.53 15.21 3.02
C TRP A 39 16.07 14.34 1.87
N GLU A 40 15.83 14.73 0.62
CA GLU A 40 16.41 14.06 -0.54
C GLU A 40 17.95 14.20 -0.55
N SER A 41 18.48 15.39 -0.29
CA SER A 41 19.94 15.62 -0.21
C SER A 41 20.62 14.83 0.92
N LYS A 42 19.86 14.42 1.93
CA LYS A 42 20.33 13.59 3.05
C LYS A 42 20.06 12.10 2.85
N GLY A 43 19.50 11.69 1.72
CA GLY A 43 19.15 10.31 1.45
C GLY A 43 18.00 9.77 2.31
N ILE A 44 17.22 10.65 2.96
CA ILE A 44 16.06 10.28 3.78
C ILE A 44 14.90 9.85 2.90
N VAL A 45 14.70 10.55 1.79
CA VAL A 45 13.71 10.24 0.75
C VAL A 45 14.38 10.24 -0.62
N SER A 46 13.76 9.62 -1.59
CA SER A 46 14.23 9.61 -2.98
C SER A 46 13.09 9.97 -3.94
N SER A 47 13.41 10.76 -4.96
CA SER A 47 12.56 10.94 -6.12
C SER A 47 12.86 9.89 -7.18
N ILE A 48 11.94 9.73 -8.13
CA ILE A 48 12.18 8.93 -9.34
C ILE A 48 13.35 9.58 -10.10
N GLU A 49 14.19 8.73 -10.70
CA GLU A 49 15.33 9.20 -11.50
C GLU A 49 14.86 10.17 -12.60
N ARG A 50 15.55 11.28 -12.73
CA ARG A 50 15.25 12.35 -13.68
C ARG A 50 16.21 12.29 -14.85
N ALA A 51 15.71 12.55 -16.05
CA ALA A 51 16.56 12.65 -17.24
C ALA A 51 17.45 13.90 -17.20
N SER A 52 17.00 14.98 -16.52
CA SER A 52 17.77 16.20 -16.31
C SER A 52 17.49 16.82 -14.93
N GLU A 53 18.40 17.69 -14.46
CA GLU A 53 18.20 18.45 -13.20
C GLU A 53 17.04 19.45 -13.29
N GLN A 54 16.63 19.84 -14.48
CA GLN A 54 15.54 20.78 -14.73
C GLN A 54 14.17 20.11 -14.64
N ASP A 55 14.12 18.77 -14.74
CA ASP A 55 12.87 18.03 -14.65
C ASP A 55 12.28 18.11 -13.23
N ALA A 56 10.96 18.18 -13.18
CA ALA A 56 10.25 18.21 -11.89
C ALA A 56 10.56 16.93 -11.07
N ARG A 57 10.79 17.10 -9.77
CA ARG A 57 10.88 15.96 -8.86
C ARG A 57 9.54 15.27 -8.76
N VAL A 58 9.56 13.96 -8.98
CA VAL A 58 8.41 13.08 -8.91
C VAL A 58 8.71 11.98 -7.88
N TYR A 59 7.76 11.70 -7.04
CA TYR A 59 7.86 10.74 -5.96
C TYR A 59 6.83 9.62 -6.12
N THR A 60 7.18 8.43 -5.67
CA THR A 60 6.28 7.27 -5.64
C THR A 60 5.34 7.32 -4.44
N PHE A 61 4.31 6.47 -4.45
CA PHE A 61 3.43 6.30 -3.31
C PHE A 61 4.18 5.82 -2.05
N SER A 62 5.19 4.95 -2.21
CA SER A 62 6.02 4.51 -1.09
C SER A 62 6.77 5.68 -0.44
N THR A 63 7.26 6.62 -1.24
CA THR A 63 7.87 7.86 -0.72
C THR A 63 6.83 8.74 -0.02
N PHE A 64 5.60 8.83 -0.53
CA PHE A 64 4.51 9.54 0.15
C PHE A 64 4.23 8.95 1.55
N VAL A 65 4.11 7.63 1.66
CA VAL A 65 3.92 6.94 2.96
C VAL A 65 5.08 7.25 3.90
N ARG A 66 6.30 7.23 3.39
CA ARG A 66 7.52 7.55 4.16
C ARG A 66 7.50 8.99 4.67
N VAL A 67 7.25 9.97 3.81
CA VAL A 67 7.17 11.39 4.17
C VAL A 67 6.08 11.65 5.20
N SER A 68 4.89 11.08 4.99
CA SER A 68 3.76 11.20 5.92
C SER A 68 4.09 10.61 7.29
N SER A 69 4.75 9.45 7.34
CA SER A 69 5.16 8.81 8.59
C SER A 69 6.20 9.64 9.34
N ILE A 70 7.21 10.18 8.65
CA ILE A 70 8.21 11.06 9.27
C ILE A 70 7.52 12.32 9.82
N LYS A 71 6.66 12.96 9.01
CA LYS A 71 5.94 14.17 9.44
C LYS A 71 5.10 13.94 10.69
N ALA A 72 4.34 12.85 10.73
CA ALA A 72 3.53 12.50 11.91
C ALA A 72 4.39 12.36 13.16
N LEU A 73 5.54 11.70 13.06
CA LEU A 73 6.46 11.54 14.20
C LEU A 73 7.12 12.86 14.61
N LEU A 74 7.44 13.75 13.65
CA LEU A 74 7.93 15.09 13.98
C LEU A 74 6.86 15.90 14.72
N ASP A 75 5.59 15.79 14.34
CA ASP A 75 4.47 16.46 15.00
C ASP A 75 4.22 15.91 16.43
N GLU A 76 4.54 14.65 16.66
CA GLU A 76 4.56 14.01 17.99
C GLU A 76 5.77 14.44 18.84
N GLY A 77 6.71 15.24 18.30
CA GLY A 77 7.87 15.76 19.02
C GLY A 77 9.15 14.93 18.89
N TYR A 78 9.18 13.92 18.02
CA TYR A 78 10.42 13.18 17.77
C TYR A 78 11.43 14.04 16.98
N THR A 79 12.72 13.82 17.22
CA THR A 79 13.78 14.38 16.36
C THR A 79 13.72 13.75 14.97
N LEU A 80 14.21 14.44 13.95
CA LEU A 80 14.25 13.90 12.58
C LEU A 80 14.97 12.55 12.52
N LYS A 81 16.08 12.39 13.23
CA LYS A 81 16.83 11.12 13.30
C LYS A 81 15.98 9.98 13.87
N ALA A 82 15.29 10.23 14.97
CA ALA A 82 14.41 9.23 15.59
C ALA A 82 13.19 8.93 14.72
N ALA A 83 12.58 9.95 14.10
CA ALA A 83 11.45 9.81 13.17
C ALA A 83 11.84 8.95 11.96
N VAL A 84 13.00 9.18 11.36
CA VAL A 84 13.51 8.37 10.24
C VAL A 84 13.72 6.92 10.64
N ALA A 85 14.36 6.66 11.79
CA ALA A 85 14.60 5.30 12.28
C ALA A 85 13.28 4.54 12.50
N LYS A 86 12.31 5.15 13.20
CA LYS A 86 10.99 4.56 13.41
C LYS A 86 10.21 4.34 12.10
N THR A 87 10.35 5.26 11.15
CA THR A 87 9.72 5.13 9.84
C THR A 87 10.29 3.96 9.06
N ASN A 88 11.58 3.66 9.14
CA ASN A 88 12.17 2.50 8.47
C ASN A 88 11.50 1.19 8.89
N GLU A 89 11.19 1.02 10.18
CA GLU A 89 10.46 -0.15 10.68
C GLU A 89 9.03 -0.20 10.13
N ARG A 90 8.32 0.93 10.11
CA ARG A 90 6.94 1.03 9.59
C ARG A 90 6.87 0.78 8.08
N VAL A 91 7.83 1.28 7.32
CA VAL A 91 7.90 1.07 5.86
C VAL A 91 8.17 -0.39 5.52
N ALA A 92 9.02 -1.08 6.29
CA ALA A 92 9.25 -2.51 6.11
C ALA A 92 7.96 -3.33 6.30
N MET A 93 7.18 -3.02 7.36
CA MET A 93 5.88 -3.64 7.59
C MET A 93 4.88 -3.29 6.48
N TRP A 94 4.83 -2.03 6.04
CA TRP A 94 3.97 -1.61 4.93
C TRP A 94 4.31 -2.35 3.63
N SER A 95 5.59 -2.49 3.32
CA SER A 95 6.03 -3.24 2.13
C SER A 95 5.58 -4.70 2.16
N LEU A 96 5.63 -5.34 3.33
CA LEU A 96 5.12 -6.71 3.50
C LEU A 96 3.62 -6.77 3.18
N ILE A 97 2.81 -5.88 3.78
CA ILE A 97 1.37 -5.82 3.56
C ILE A 97 1.07 -5.53 2.08
N HIS A 98 1.73 -4.53 1.51
CA HIS A 98 1.53 -4.11 0.13
C HIS A 98 1.86 -5.22 -0.88
N ASN A 99 2.92 -5.97 -0.65
CA ASN A 99 3.30 -7.08 -1.51
C ASN A 99 2.43 -8.33 -1.32
N PHE A 100 1.78 -8.48 -0.17
CA PHE A 100 1.02 -9.67 0.18
C PHE A 100 -0.48 -9.54 -0.17
N VAL A 101 -1.10 -8.41 0.17
CA VAL A 101 -2.55 -8.19 0.03
C VAL A 101 -3.10 -8.42 -1.39
N PRO A 102 -2.44 -7.96 -2.47
CA PRO A 102 -2.94 -8.21 -3.83
C PRO A 102 -3.01 -9.69 -4.23
N HIS A 103 -2.28 -10.55 -3.53
CA HIS A 103 -2.24 -11.99 -3.78
C HIS A 103 -3.16 -12.79 -2.87
N LEU A 104 -3.80 -12.15 -1.88
CA LEU A 104 -4.75 -12.81 -0.97
C LEU A 104 -6.14 -12.99 -1.57
N ILE A 105 -6.48 -12.24 -2.61
CA ILE A 105 -7.83 -12.18 -3.16
C ILE A 105 -7.77 -12.60 -4.62
N ASN A 106 -8.45 -13.71 -4.96
CA ASN A 106 -8.52 -14.22 -6.32
C ASN A 106 -9.74 -13.69 -7.08
N GLY A 107 -10.75 -13.21 -6.37
CA GLY A 107 -11.96 -12.68 -6.98
C GLY A 107 -13.12 -12.58 -5.99
N ILE A 108 -14.32 -12.51 -6.54
CA ILE A 108 -15.57 -12.51 -5.79
C ILE A 108 -16.36 -13.74 -6.18
N ALA A 109 -16.83 -14.49 -5.18
CA ALA A 109 -17.72 -15.64 -5.36
C ALA A 109 -19.08 -15.37 -4.71
N GLU A 110 -20.13 -16.01 -5.22
CA GLU A 110 -21.45 -16.04 -4.59
C GLU A 110 -21.67 -17.43 -4.00
N ILE A 111 -21.85 -17.50 -2.68
CA ILE A 111 -22.06 -18.74 -1.94
C ILE A 111 -23.29 -18.54 -1.05
N ASP A 112 -24.28 -19.40 -1.19
CA ASP A 112 -25.54 -19.34 -0.45
C ASP A 112 -26.23 -17.96 -0.54
N GLY A 113 -26.17 -17.32 -1.72
CA GLY A 113 -26.75 -16.01 -1.97
C GLY A 113 -25.99 -14.84 -1.31
N LYS A 114 -24.77 -15.07 -0.82
CA LYS A 114 -23.88 -14.04 -0.24
C LYS A 114 -22.64 -13.86 -1.10
N GLN A 115 -22.30 -12.61 -1.37
CA GLN A 115 -21.03 -12.28 -2.00
C GLN A 115 -19.88 -12.40 -0.98
N MET A 116 -18.86 -13.15 -1.34
CA MET A 116 -17.67 -13.39 -0.53
C MET A 116 -16.40 -13.15 -1.36
N LEU A 117 -15.34 -12.75 -0.72
CA LEU A 117 -14.01 -12.70 -1.33
C LEU A 117 -13.46 -14.12 -1.45
N ASP A 118 -13.02 -14.49 -2.63
CA ASP A 118 -12.28 -15.73 -2.87
C ASP A 118 -10.82 -15.52 -2.41
N MET A 119 -10.45 -16.24 -1.36
CA MET A 119 -9.12 -16.20 -0.76
C MET A 119 -8.19 -17.31 -1.28
N GLY A 120 -8.72 -18.19 -2.15
CA GLY A 120 -7.97 -19.33 -2.68
C GLY A 120 -7.99 -20.57 -1.80
N MET A 121 -7.11 -21.49 -2.11
CA MET A 121 -7.00 -22.77 -1.38
C MET A 121 -6.29 -22.57 -0.04
N LEU A 122 -6.93 -23.06 1.01
CA LEU A 122 -6.34 -23.16 2.35
C LEU A 122 -5.39 -24.37 2.45
N ASP A 123 -5.82 -25.47 1.85
CA ASP A 123 -5.08 -26.74 1.71
C ASP A 123 -5.46 -27.43 0.39
N ALA A 124 -5.04 -28.68 0.19
CA ALA A 124 -5.27 -29.41 -1.04
C ALA A 124 -6.75 -29.66 -1.38
N THR A 125 -7.66 -29.55 -0.41
CA THR A 125 -9.08 -29.91 -0.55
C THR A 125 -10.06 -28.85 -0.02
N THR A 126 -9.53 -27.77 0.58
CA THR A 126 -10.36 -26.75 1.25
C THR A 126 -10.16 -25.40 0.60
N HIS A 127 -11.23 -24.83 0.06
CA HIS A 127 -11.25 -23.47 -0.44
C HIS A 127 -11.70 -22.50 0.64
N LEU A 128 -11.04 -21.36 0.74
CA LEU A 128 -11.29 -20.34 1.75
C LEU A 128 -11.95 -19.11 1.14
N TYR A 129 -13.00 -18.65 1.77
CA TYR A 129 -13.70 -17.41 1.44
C TYR A 129 -13.76 -16.49 2.65
N ALA A 130 -13.88 -15.19 2.42
CA ALA A 130 -14.04 -14.20 3.49
C ALA A 130 -15.21 -13.26 3.18
N TYR A 131 -15.97 -12.88 4.21
CA TYR A 131 -17.04 -11.91 4.11
C TYR A 131 -17.13 -11.04 5.35
N ARG A 132 -17.81 -9.91 5.24
CA ARG A 132 -18.10 -9.04 6.39
C ARG A 132 -19.54 -9.23 6.84
N ASN A 133 -19.74 -9.40 8.16
CA ASN A 133 -21.07 -9.39 8.75
C ASN A 133 -21.57 -7.95 8.98
N ASP A 134 -22.80 -7.81 9.43
CA ASP A 134 -23.46 -6.52 9.69
C ASP A 134 -22.76 -5.71 10.80
N ALA A 135 -22.04 -6.38 11.71
CA ALA A 135 -21.21 -5.75 12.73
C ALA A 135 -19.85 -5.26 12.20
N GLY A 136 -19.56 -5.47 10.90
CA GLY A 136 -18.32 -5.08 10.25
C GLY A 136 -17.14 -6.02 10.50
N GLN A 137 -17.34 -7.16 11.14
CA GLN A 137 -16.31 -8.16 11.39
C GLN A 137 -16.06 -9.00 10.15
N VAL A 138 -14.80 -9.34 9.89
CA VAL A 138 -14.41 -10.29 8.85
C VAL A 138 -14.58 -11.71 9.40
N LEU A 139 -15.34 -12.51 8.68
CA LEU A 139 -15.58 -13.93 8.97
C LEU A 139 -15.10 -14.76 7.78
N TYR A 140 -14.73 -16.00 8.06
CA TYR A 140 -14.22 -16.93 7.05
C TYR A 140 -15.23 -18.08 6.84
N HIS A 141 -15.35 -18.51 5.60
CA HIS A 141 -16.16 -19.65 5.19
C HIS A 141 -15.25 -20.64 4.45
N GLN A 142 -15.33 -21.90 4.81
CA GLN A 142 -14.55 -22.98 4.22
C GLN A 142 -15.46 -23.91 3.42
N VAL A 143 -15.08 -24.20 2.19
CA VAL A 143 -15.75 -25.17 1.32
C VAL A 143 -14.77 -26.31 1.03
N LYS A 144 -15.18 -27.54 1.36
CA LYS A 144 -14.40 -28.72 0.98
C LYS A 144 -14.72 -29.07 -0.48
N GLU A 145 -13.70 -29.16 -1.29
CA GLU A 145 -13.83 -29.70 -2.64
C GLU A 145 -13.80 -31.24 -2.54
N GLU A 146 -14.85 -31.87 -3.07
CA GLU A 146 -14.85 -33.32 -3.20
C GLU A 146 -13.80 -33.71 -4.24
N ALA A 147 -12.95 -34.65 -3.88
CA ALA A 147 -11.88 -35.18 -4.74
C ALA A 147 -12.44 -35.93 -5.97
#